data_4e5e71729fb14bf8ad3ad0d1d0f82e66
#
_entry.id   4e5e71729fb14bf8ad3ad0d1d0f82e66
#
_cell.length_a   1.000
_cell.length_b   1.000
_cell.length_c   1.000
_cell.angle_alpha   90.00
_cell.angle_beta   90.00
_cell.angle_gamma   90.00
#
_symmetry.space_group_name_H-M   'P 1'
#
loop_
_entity.id
_entity.type
_entity.pdbx_description
1 polymer ?
#
loop_
_entity_poly.entity_id
_entity_poly.type
_entity_poly.pdbx_seq_one_letter_code
_entity_poly.pdbx_strand_id
1 'polypeptide(L)'
;MNPKIYFDNGSTSWPKAPQVASSMSELLESGAFNINRGNYEGAYELESLVLLTRMQLARLFHAPDSRHVIFTPGITYSLNYLIKGLLRPGDHVLVSSLEHNAVMRPLCQLASQDIHYT
;
A
#
# COMPACT_ATOMS: atom_id res chain seq x y z
N MET A 1 -9.21 34.33 -5.72
CA MET A 1 -9.83 32.98 -5.69
C MET A 1 -10.02 32.59 -4.23
N ASN A 2 -11.22 32.17 -3.82
CA ASN A 2 -11.39 31.67 -2.47
C ASN A 2 -10.54 30.41 -2.25
N PRO A 3 -9.83 30.27 -1.11
CA PRO A 3 -9.07 29.09 -0.83
C PRO A 3 -10.01 27.86 -0.82
N LYS A 4 -9.64 26.83 -1.56
CA LYS A 4 -10.38 25.56 -1.51
C LYS A 4 -10.13 24.91 -0.15
N ILE A 5 -11.19 24.64 0.60
CA ILE A 5 -11.11 23.88 1.85
C ILE A 5 -11.30 22.40 1.49
N TYR A 6 -10.37 21.55 1.92
CA TYR A 6 -10.36 20.13 1.63
C TYR A 6 -10.16 19.31 2.92
N PHE A 7 -11.14 18.48 3.25
CA PHE A 7 -11.17 17.68 4.48
C PHE A 7 -11.10 16.17 4.25
N ASP A 8 -10.78 15.73 3.03
CA ASP A 8 -10.78 14.33 2.66
C ASP A 8 -9.37 13.77 2.37
N ASN A 9 -8.36 14.31 3.08
CA ASN A 9 -6.96 13.85 2.93
C ASN A 9 -6.76 12.39 3.35
N GLY A 10 -7.66 11.83 4.14
CA GLY A 10 -7.65 10.40 4.49
C GLY A 10 -7.92 9.48 3.30
N SER A 11 -8.72 9.92 2.33
CA SER A 11 -8.97 9.17 1.09
C SER A 11 -7.84 9.39 0.08
N THR A 12 -7.48 10.65 -0.17
CA THR A 12 -6.38 11.03 -1.06
C THR A 12 -5.86 12.41 -0.71
N SER A 13 -4.55 12.58 -0.72
CA SER A 13 -3.91 13.85 -0.39
C SER A 13 -4.21 14.94 -1.42
N TRP A 14 -4.57 16.14 -0.96
CA TRP A 14 -4.65 17.33 -1.79
C TRP A 14 -4.23 18.57 -0.97
N PRO A 15 -3.36 19.45 -1.49
CA PRO A 15 -2.65 19.31 -2.79
C PRO A 15 -1.71 18.08 -2.78
N LYS A 16 -1.39 17.58 -3.96
CA LYS A 16 -0.36 16.55 -4.11
C LYS A 16 1.00 17.11 -3.69
N ALA A 17 1.87 16.27 -3.18
CA ALA A 17 3.24 16.67 -2.89
C ALA A 17 3.92 17.23 -4.17
N PRO A 18 4.77 18.26 -4.03
CA PRO A 18 5.52 18.79 -5.17
C PRO A 18 6.24 17.65 -5.91
N GLN A 19 6.36 17.77 -7.21
CA GLN A 19 7.08 16.83 -8.09
C GLN A 19 6.41 15.46 -8.31
N VAL A 20 5.35 15.07 -7.60
CA VAL A 20 4.69 13.77 -7.85
C VAL A 20 4.28 13.62 -9.31
N ALA A 21 3.63 14.63 -9.89
CA ALA A 21 3.17 14.56 -11.27
C ALA A 21 4.32 14.50 -12.27
N SER A 22 5.37 15.31 -12.09
CA SER A 22 6.54 15.30 -12.98
C SER A 22 7.30 13.99 -12.90
N SER A 23 7.57 13.47 -11.70
CA SER A 23 8.28 12.20 -11.55
C SER A 23 7.51 11.01 -12.14
N MET A 24 6.18 11.03 -12.07
CA MET A 24 5.36 10.00 -12.73
C MET A 24 5.45 10.10 -14.25
N SER A 25 5.40 11.33 -14.81
CA SER A 25 5.54 11.57 -16.25
C SER A 25 6.92 11.13 -16.74
N GLU A 26 7.98 11.56 -16.07
CA GLU A 26 9.37 11.21 -16.38
C GLU A 26 9.57 9.69 -16.38
N LEU A 27 9.02 8.97 -15.39
CA LEU A 27 9.10 7.52 -15.32
C LEU A 27 8.41 6.86 -16.52
N LEU A 28 7.22 7.34 -16.91
CA LEU A 28 6.49 6.79 -18.05
C LEU A 28 7.22 7.09 -19.37
N GLU A 29 7.75 8.29 -19.52
CA GLU A 29 8.50 8.71 -20.70
C GLU A 29 9.83 7.97 -20.86
N SER A 30 10.48 7.61 -19.74
CA SER A 30 11.70 6.77 -19.73
C SER A 30 11.47 5.32 -20.13
N GLY A 31 10.21 4.86 -20.20
CA GLY A 31 9.83 3.53 -20.66
C GLY A 31 9.25 2.60 -19.60
N ALA A 32 9.33 2.91 -18.29
CA ALA A 32 8.79 2.12 -17.18
C ALA A 32 8.97 0.59 -17.36
N PHE A 33 10.21 0.15 -17.53
CA PHE A 33 10.60 -1.21 -17.94
C PHE A 33 10.21 -2.30 -16.92
N ASN A 34 10.25 -3.56 -17.37
CA ASN A 34 9.96 -4.71 -16.51
C ASN A 34 11.15 -5.05 -15.59
N ILE A 35 10.94 -4.86 -14.28
CA ILE A 35 11.97 -5.01 -13.24
C ILE A 35 12.42 -6.44 -12.95
N ASN A 36 11.64 -7.47 -13.27
CA ASN A 36 11.95 -8.84 -12.82
C ASN A 36 12.51 -9.74 -13.91
N ARG A 37 12.49 -9.30 -15.17
CA ARG A 37 12.86 -10.13 -16.33
C ARG A 37 13.77 -9.41 -17.33
N GLY A 38 14.04 -8.15 -17.11
CA GLY A 38 14.90 -7.35 -17.96
C GLY A 38 16.35 -7.50 -17.54
N ASN A 39 17.24 -7.82 -18.47
CA ASN A 39 18.69 -7.86 -18.29
C ASN A 39 19.32 -6.72 -19.10
N TYR A 40 18.88 -5.49 -18.85
CA TYR A 40 19.30 -4.26 -19.52
C TYR A 40 19.20 -3.06 -18.59
N GLU A 41 19.92 -1.98 -18.94
CA GLU A 41 20.14 -0.80 -18.09
C GLU A 41 18.84 -0.21 -17.51
N GLY A 42 17.83 0.08 -18.33
CA GLY A 42 16.56 0.66 -17.86
C GLY A 42 15.79 -0.24 -16.88
N ALA A 43 15.93 -1.57 -16.97
CA ALA A 43 15.34 -2.47 -15.97
C ALA A 43 16.07 -2.37 -14.62
N TYR A 44 17.40 -2.26 -14.63
CA TYR A 44 18.19 -2.09 -13.40
C TYR A 44 17.96 -0.72 -12.74
N GLU A 45 17.78 0.33 -13.54
CA GLU A 45 17.44 1.66 -13.02
C GLU A 45 16.09 1.64 -12.30
N LEU A 46 15.08 1.03 -12.91
CA LEU A 46 13.76 0.91 -12.30
C LEU A 46 13.78 0.02 -11.05
N GLU A 47 14.51 -1.09 -11.06
CA GLU A 47 14.71 -1.93 -9.89
C GLU A 47 15.36 -1.16 -8.75
N SER A 48 16.37 -0.35 -9.05
CA SER A 48 17.05 0.53 -8.10
C SER A 48 16.08 1.56 -7.49
N LEU A 49 15.23 2.17 -8.30
CA LEU A 49 14.21 3.10 -7.84
C LEU A 49 13.22 2.44 -6.86
N VAL A 50 12.76 1.23 -7.20
CA VAL A 50 11.87 0.44 -6.32
C VAL A 50 12.57 0.10 -5.00
N LEU A 51 13.83 -0.33 -5.05
CA LEU A 51 14.62 -0.65 -3.85
C LEU A 51 14.82 0.59 -2.97
N LEU A 52 15.21 1.72 -3.54
CA LEU A 52 15.38 2.98 -2.80
C LEU A 52 14.07 3.41 -2.13
N THR A 53 12.95 3.30 -2.82
CA THR A 53 11.63 3.62 -2.24
C THR A 53 11.31 2.70 -1.06
N ARG A 54 11.56 1.39 -1.17
CA ARG A 54 11.41 0.45 -0.05
C ARG A 54 12.29 0.80 1.13
N MET A 55 13.56 1.15 0.88
CA MET A 55 14.50 1.56 1.94
C MET A 55 14.04 2.82 2.67
N GLN A 56 13.56 3.83 1.94
CA GLN A 56 13.03 5.06 2.53
C GLN A 56 11.79 4.79 3.39
N LEU A 57 10.86 3.96 2.92
CA LEU A 57 9.66 3.58 3.68
C LEU A 57 10.03 2.71 4.90
N ALA A 58 10.94 1.77 4.76
CA ALA A 58 11.44 0.98 5.88
C ALA A 58 12.04 1.88 6.97
N ARG A 59 12.84 2.86 6.58
CA ARG A 59 13.40 3.84 7.52
C ARG A 59 12.32 4.70 8.18
N LEU A 60 11.33 5.17 7.41
CA LEU A 60 10.22 5.99 7.91
C LEU A 60 9.39 5.25 8.96
N PHE A 61 9.13 3.98 8.74
CA PHE A 61 8.30 3.14 9.62
C PHE A 61 9.11 2.28 10.60
N HIS A 62 10.42 2.50 10.71
CA HIS A 62 11.32 1.72 11.56
C HIS A 62 11.24 0.20 11.31
N ALA A 63 10.96 -0.19 10.08
CA ALA A 63 11.00 -1.60 9.71
C ALA A 63 12.46 -2.10 9.70
N PRO A 64 12.72 -3.34 10.13
CA PRO A 64 14.09 -3.84 10.26
C PRO A 64 14.80 -3.99 8.90
N ASP A 65 14.06 -4.13 7.80
CA ASP A 65 14.62 -4.35 6.47
C ASP A 65 13.64 -3.87 5.39
N SER A 66 14.15 -3.43 4.25
CA SER A 66 13.35 -3.00 3.09
C SER A 66 12.46 -4.12 2.51
N ARG A 67 12.79 -5.39 2.74
CA ARG A 67 11.98 -6.55 2.36
C ARG A 67 10.64 -6.62 3.09
N HIS A 68 10.49 -5.92 4.23
CA HIS A 68 9.21 -5.79 4.93
C HIS A 68 8.26 -4.78 4.28
N VAL A 69 8.70 -4.06 3.27
CA VAL A 69 7.86 -3.13 2.51
C VAL A 69 7.36 -3.82 1.25
N ILE A 70 6.07 -4.06 1.18
CA ILE A 70 5.41 -4.72 0.05
C ILE A 70 4.44 -3.74 -0.59
N PHE A 71 4.59 -3.49 -1.88
CA PHE A 71 3.66 -2.66 -2.64
C PHE A 71 2.43 -3.46 -3.05
N THR A 72 1.28 -2.85 -2.89
CA THR A 72 -0.01 -3.39 -3.32
C THR A 72 -0.78 -2.34 -4.14
N PRO A 73 -1.79 -2.73 -4.92
CA PRO A 73 -2.61 -1.77 -5.68
C PRO A 73 -3.41 -0.79 -4.81
N GLY A 74 -3.45 -1.00 -3.49
CA GLY A 74 -4.12 -0.10 -2.55
C GLY A 74 -4.44 -0.77 -1.23
N ILE A 75 -4.91 0.02 -0.25
CA ILE A 75 -5.14 -0.42 1.13
C ILE A 75 -6.12 -1.60 1.23
N THR A 76 -7.12 -1.67 0.36
CA THR A 76 -8.08 -2.78 0.34
C THR A 76 -7.39 -4.11 0.06
N TYR A 77 -6.43 -4.14 -0.86
CA TYR A 77 -5.62 -5.33 -1.14
C TYR A 77 -4.72 -5.68 0.03
N SER A 78 -4.03 -4.69 0.60
CA SER A 78 -3.17 -4.89 1.77
C SER A 78 -3.93 -5.52 2.93
N LEU A 79 -5.09 -4.97 3.27
CA LEU A 79 -5.94 -5.48 4.35
C LEU A 79 -6.45 -6.90 4.07
N ASN A 80 -6.87 -7.20 2.83
CA ASN A 80 -7.27 -8.56 2.48
C ASN A 80 -6.11 -9.55 2.61
N TYR A 81 -4.89 -9.18 2.18
CA TYR A 81 -3.73 -10.05 2.33
C TYR A 81 -3.39 -10.30 3.80
N LEU A 82 -3.42 -9.25 4.63
CA LEU A 82 -3.14 -9.38 6.06
C LEU A 82 -4.21 -10.19 6.78
N ILE A 83 -5.47 -9.81 6.65
CA ILE A 83 -6.60 -10.43 7.36
C ILE A 83 -6.73 -11.91 6.96
N LYS A 84 -6.74 -12.20 5.66
CA LYS A 84 -6.90 -13.58 5.17
C LYS A 84 -5.63 -14.43 5.26
N GLY A 85 -4.46 -13.79 5.29
CA GLY A 85 -3.18 -14.49 5.35
C GLY A 85 -2.69 -14.80 6.75
N LEU A 86 -3.05 -13.98 7.74
CA LEU A 86 -2.55 -14.11 9.12
C LEU A 86 -3.52 -14.83 10.05
N LEU A 87 -4.81 -14.55 9.94
CA LEU A 87 -5.81 -15.11 10.85
C LEU A 87 -5.99 -16.62 10.67
N ARG A 88 -6.24 -17.29 11.79
CA ARG A 88 -6.45 -18.75 11.88
C ARG A 88 -7.77 -19.04 12.59
N PRO A 89 -8.40 -20.21 12.35
CA PRO A 89 -9.56 -20.64 13.12
C PRO A 89 -9.32 -20.53 14.62
N GLY A 90 -10.27 -19.96 15.35
CA GLY A 90 -10.18 -19.64 16.77
C GLY A 90 -9.63 -18.26 17.11
N ASP A 91 -9.13 -17.49 16.13
CA ASP A 91 -8.68 -16.13 16.37
C ASP A 91 -9.84 -15.17 16.62
N HIS A 92 -9.55 -14.14 17.44
CA HIS A 92 -10.50 -13.08 17.73
C HIS A 92 -9.88 -11.72 17.41
N VAL A 93 -10.56 -10.94 16.58
CA VAL A 93 -10.13 -9.61 16.12
C VAL A 93 -10.96 -8.53 16.79
N LEU A 94 -10.29 -7.57 17.43
CA LEU A 94 -10.95 -6.37 17.93
C LEU A 94 -11.03 -5.33 16.81
N VAL A 95 -12.23 -4.79 16.59
CA VAL A 95 -12.48 -3.78 15.57
C VAL A 95 -13.19 -2.57 16.17
N SER A 96 -13.01 -1.40 15.58
CA SER A 96 -13.78 -0.23 15.96
C SER A 96 -15.18 -0.24 15.29
N SER A 97 -16.13 0.47 15.88
CA SER A 97 -17.47 0.64 15.26
C SER A 97 -17.43 1.49 13.99
N LEU A 98 -16.29 2.11 13.66
CA LEU A 98 -16.11 3.01 12.53
C LEU A 98 -15.26 2.39 11.41
N GLU A 99 -15.06 1.06 11.44
CA GLU A 99 -14.23 0.40 10.44
C GLU A 99 -14.77 0.50 9.02
N HIS A 100 -13.83 0.67 8.10
CA HIS A 100 -14.13 0.68 6.68
C HIS A 100 -14.46 -0.73 6.16
N ASN A 101 -15.26 -0.82 5.11
CA ASN A 101 -15.61 -2.08 4.44
C ASN A 101 -14.40 -2.95 4.03
N ALA A 102 -13.25 -2.34 3.79
CA ALA A 102 -12.00 -3.06 3.48
C ALA A 102 -11.51 -3.93 4.65
N VAL A 103 -11.91 -3.61 5.90
CA VAL A 103 -11.67 -4.42 7.10
C VAL A 103 -12.84 -5.38 7.33
N MET A 104 -14.06 -4.85 7.36
CA MET A 104 -15.24 -5.62 7.76
C MET A 104 -15.58 -6.76 6.79
N ARG A 105 -15.51 -6.51 5.48
CA ARG A 105 -15.86 -7.54 4.48
C ARG A 105 -15.02 -8.81 4.58
N PRO A 106 -13.68 -8.76 4.62
CA PRO A 106 -12.89 -9.97 4.81
C PRO A 106 -13.14 -10.65 6.15
N LEU A 107 -13.36 -9.91 7.25
CA LEU A 107 -13.72 -10.49 8.56
C LEU A 107 -15.05 -11.22 8.52
N CYS A 108 -16.09 -10.61 7.94
CA CYS A 108 -17.40 -11.27 7.74
C CYS A 108 -17.27 -12.57 6.91
N GLN A 109 -16.41 -12.58 5.89
CA GLN A 109 -16.15 -13.81 5.10
C GLN A 109 -15.48 -14.90 5.95
N LEU A 110 -14.56 -14.52 6.83
CA LEU A 110 -13.83 -15.47 7.67
C LEU A 110 -14.61 -15.96 8.89
N ALA A 111 -15.73 -15.33 9.23
CA ALA A 111 -16.60 -15.78 10.34
C ALA A 111 -17.08 -17.23 10.16
N SER A 112 -17.27 -17.69 8.91
CA SER A 112 -17.59 -19.09 8.62
C SER A 112 -16.44 -20.06 8.82
N GLN A 113 -15.23 -19.57 9.10
CA GLN A 113 -14.00 -20.33 9.34
C GLN A 113 -13.55 -20.26 10.80
N ASP A 114 -14.49 -20.05 11.73
CA ASP A 114 -14.24 -19.93 13.17
C ASP A 114 -13.30 -18.77 13.53
N ILE A 115 -13.41 -17.65 12.80
CA ILE A 115 -12.73 -16.39 13.13
C ILE A 115 -13.77 -15.40 13.62
N HIS A 116 -13.56 -14.90 14.82
CA HIS A 116 -14.51 -14.01 15.50
C HIS A 116 -14.01 -12.57 15.52
N TYR A 117 -14.94 -11.62 15.62
CA TYR A 117 -14.60 -10.20 15.79
C TYR A 117 -15.63 -9.49 16.66
N THR A 118 -15.18 -8.51 17.45
CA THR A 118 -16.01 -7.60 18.24
C THR A 118 -15.49 -6.18 18.20
#